data_f8d0dad9a3a2adb818c91be15a007397
#
_entry.id   f8d0dad9a3a2adb818c91be15a007397
#
_cell.length_a   1.000
_cell.length_b   1.000
_cell.length_c   1.000
_cell.angle_alpha   90.00
_cell.angle_beta   90.00
_cell.angle_gamma   90.00
#
_symmetry.space_group_name_H-M   'P 1'
#
loop_
_entity.id
_entity.type
_entity.pdbx_description
1 polymer ?
#
loop_
_entity_poly.entity_id
_entity_poly.type
_entity_poly.pdbx_seq_one_letter_code
_entity_poly.pdbx_strand_id
1 'polypeptide(L)'
;NKDMQGYNIKMRTDIIRKILIPTSERKLPVHTGNVVYDKAQQLSTLKQILNRFCEFQTQNDPNNRHIKDLARFAVDKIMMQGIFFKNPYFEMEKEYRIAIVPYIEETGEVYAELERKFMERYGIFIPYFDVAIPDELINGITVSPTMNFETAQKSLQNVLSLSTHLRQEDIIASKIPVRY
;
A
#
# COMPACT_ATOMS: atom_id res chain seq x y z
N ASN A 1 -11.94 -19.47 -18.73
CA ASN A 1 -11.43 -18.26 -18.05
C ASN A 1 -10.77 -17.32 -19.06
N LYS A 2 -11.58 -16.50 -19.74
CA LYS A 2 -11.08 -15.45 -20.66
C LYS A 2 -10.44 -14.25 -19.94
N ASP A 3 -10.45 -14.24 -18.60
CA ASP A 3 -10.19 -13.07 -17.79
C ASP A 3 -8.77 -12.97 -17.18
N MET A 4 -7.87 -13.87 -17.56
CA MET A 4 -6.47 -13.83 -17.10
C MET A 4 -5.55 -13.04 -18.07
N GLN A 5 -6.10 -12.08 -18.79
CA GLN A 5 -5.30 -11.16 -19.60
C GLN A 5 -4.86 -10.00 -18.73
N GLY A 6 -3.57 -9.70 -18.73
CA GLY A 6 -3.06 -8.58 -17.96
C GLY A 6 -1.55 -8.54 -17.85
N TYR A 7 -1.10 -7.55 -17.11
CA TYR A 7 0.30 -7.32 -16.83
C TYR A 7 0.52 -7.27 -15.33
N ASN A 8 1.64 -7.82 -14.88
CA ASN A 8 2.12 -7.63 -13.53
C ASN A 8 3.27 -6.63 -13.55
N ILE A 9 3.13 -5.53 -12.83
CA ILE A 9 4.16 -4.49 -12.71
C ILE A 9 5.03 -4.81 -11.51
N LYS A 10 6.32 -5.00 -11.76
CA LYS A 10 7.33 -5.23 -10.72
C LYS A 10 7.83 -3.90 -10.20
N MET A 11 7.73 -3.69 -8.89
CA MET A 11 8.14 -2.46 -8.23
C MET A 11 9.34 -2.69 -7.29
N ARG A 12 10.13 -1.65 -7.12
CA ARG A 12 11.26 -1.61 -6.19
C ARG A 12 10.78 -1.23 -4.80
N THR A 13 10.73 -2.21 -3.90
CA THR A 13 10.30 -1.97 -2.50
C THR A 13 11.37 -1.24 -1.66
N ASP A 14 12.64 -1.35 -2.04
CA ASP A 14 13.76 -0.69 -1.36
C ASP A 14 13.72 0.84 -1.47
N ILE A 15 13.18 1.37 -2.55
CA ILE A 15 13.08 2.81 -2.79
C ILE A 15 11.66 3.37 -2.55
N ILE A 16 10.64 2.51 -2.41
CA ILE A 16 9.26 2.95 -2.14
C ILE A 16 9.20 3.95 -0.99
N ARG A 17 9.89 3.65 0.13
CA ARG A 17 9.92 4.55 1.29
C ARG A 17 10.58 5.89 0.97
N LYS A 18 11.59 5.92 0.13
CA LYS A 18 12.32 7.15 -0.22
C LYS A 18 11.50 8.07 -1.11
N ILE A 19 10.71 7.50 -2.00
CA ILE A 19 9.94 8.25 -3.01
C ILE A 19 8.56 8.67 -2.49
N LEU A 20 7.93 7.81 -1.68
CA LEU A 20 6.61 8.09 -1.11
C LEU A 20 6.67 8.76 0.27
N ILE A 21 7.85 8.82 0.91
CA ILE A 21 8.00 9.60 2.16
C ILE A 21 7.84 11.08 1.81
N PRO A 22 7.05 11.81 2.60
CA PRO A 22 6.87 13.23 2.40
C PRO A 22 8.22 13.95 2.43
N THR A 23 8.56 14.64 1.35
CA THR A 23 9.49 15.73 1.42
C THR A 23 8.85 16.83 2.29
N SER A 24 9.61 17.82 2.74
CA SER A 24 9.09 18.94 3.55
C SER A 24 7.83 19.60 2.97
N GLU A 25 7.52 19.33 1.71
CA GLU A 25 6.39 19.86 0.95
C GLU A 25 5.17 18.91 0.93
N ARG A 26 5.36 17.59 1.20
CA ARG A 26 4.27 16.60 1.20
C ARG A 26 4.04 16.08 2.62
N LYS A 27 2.95 16.50 3.23
CA LYS A 27 2.59 16.17 4.62
C LYS A 27 1.77 14.86 4.77
N LEU A 28 1.69 14.01 3.74
CA LEU A 28 0.92 12.77 3.80
C LEU A 28 1.74 11.64 4.43
N PRO A 29 1.34 11.12 5.58
CA PRO A 29 2.00 9.96 6.18
C PRO A 29 1.78 8.72 5.31
N VAL A 30 2.88 8.13 4.86
CA VAL A 30 2.89 6.90 4.08
C VAL A 30 3.47 5.78 4.94
N HIS A 31 2.71 4.72 5.10
CA HIS A 31 3.12 3.51 5.80
C HIS A 31 3.28 2.38 4.80
N THR A 32 4.37 1.63 4.89
CA THR A 32 4.64 0.53 3.97
C THR A 32 5.11 -0.70 4.75
N GLY A 33 4.72 -1.88 4.31
CA GLY A 33 5.16 -3.11 4.93
C GLY A 33 4.55 -4.37 4.33
N ASN A 34 5.14 -5.51 4.69
CA ASN A 34 4.54 -6.80 4.41
C ASN A 34 3.30 -7.01 5.26
N VAL A 35 2.30 -7.67 4.70
CA VAL A 35 1.12 -8.10 5.44
C VAL A 35 1.50 -9.24 6.40
N VAL A 36 1.03 -9.13 7.62
CA VAL A 36 1.21 -10.12 8.67
C VAL A 36 0.00 -11.05 8.70
N TYR A 37 0.22 -12.32 8.42
CA TYR A 37 -0.83 -13.35 8.38
C TYR A 37 -0.88 -14.17 9.67
N ASP A 38 0.23 -14.32 10.36
CA ASP A 38 0.30 -15.09 11.60
C ASP A 38 -0.45 -14.40 12.75
N LYS A 39 -1.44 -15.08 13.30
CA LYS A 39 -2.29 -14.55 14.39
C LYS A 39 -1.52 -14.28 15.69
N ALA A 40 -0.50 -15.09 15.99
CA ALA A 40 0.28 -14.89 17.20
C ALA A 40 1.13 -13.63 17.08
N GLN A 41 1.71 -13.40 15.90
CA GLN A 41 2.45 -12.17 15.60
C GLN A 41 1.55 -10.93 15.62
N GLN A 42 0.34 -11.01 15.00
CA GLN A 42 -0.65 -9.93 15.07
C GLN A 42 -0.98 -9.57 16.51
N LEU A 43 -1.31 -10.57 17.34
CA LEU A 43 -1.65 -10.38 18.75
C LEU A 43 -0.46 -9.83 19.56
N SER A 44 0.75 -10.32 19.30
CA SER A 44 1.98 -9.83 19.93
C SER A 44 2.19 -8.34 19.62
N THR A 45 2.00 -7.93 18.37
CA THR A 45 2.11 -6.52 17.96
C THR A 45 1.10 -5.64 18.69
N LEU A 46 -0.16 -6.08 18.81
CA LEU A 46 -1.18 -5.33 19.53
C LEU A 46 -0.87 -5.22 21.02
N LYS A 47 -0.41 -6.31 21.66
CA LYS A 47 0.02 -6.31 23.06
C LYS A 47 1.18 -5.35 23.30
N GLN A 48 2.16 -5.29 22.39
CA GLN A 48 3.27 -4.34 22.50
C GLN A 48 2.80 -2.88 22.46
N ILE A 49 1.83 -2.55 21.60
CA ILE A 49 1.27 -1.20 21.55
C ILE A 49 0.58 -0.86 22.87
N LEU A 50 -0.25 -1.77 23.39
CA LEU A 50 -0.97 -1.55 24.64
C LEU A 50 -0.02 -1.45 25.84
N ASN A 51 1.00 -2.29 25.92
CA ASN A 51 2.00 -2.23 26.98
C ASN A 51 2.73 -0.88 26.97
N ARG A 52 3.19 -0.43 25.80
CA ARG A 52 3.83 0.89 25.68
C ARG A 52 2.90 2.04 26.08
N PHE A 53 1.61 1.93 25.74
CA PHE A 53 0.62 2.89 26.19
C PHE A 53 0.51 2.93 27.72
N CYS A 54 0.39 1.75 28.37
CA CYS A 54 0.30 1.66 29.82
C CYS A 54 1.56 2.16 30.53
N GLU A 55 2.74 1.80 30.00
CA GLU A 55 4.02 2.28 30.51
C GLU A 55 4.13 3.81 30.44
N PHE A 56 3.84 4.36 29.26
CA PHE A 56 3.89 5.81 29.02
C PHE A 56 2.90 6.55 29.92
N GLN A 57 1.67 6.06 30.02
CA GLN A 57 0.63 6.62 30.89
C GLN A 57 1.07 6.62 32.34
N THR A 58 1.59 5.52 32.84
CA THR A 58 2.04 5.40 34.23
C THR A 58 3.21 6.35 34.56
N GLN A 59 4.13 6.52 33.61
CA GLN A 59 5.32 7.35 33.81
C GLN A 59 5.05 8.85 33.65
N ASN A 60 4.20 9.24 32.68
CA ASN A 60 4.07 10.63 32.26
C ASN A 60 2.71 11.26 32.60
N ASP A 61 1.70 10.47 32.89
CA ASP A 61 0.37 10.94 33.31
C ASP A 61 -0.25 10.11 34.46
N PRO A 62 0.42 10.00 35.60
CA PRO A 62 -0.04 9.17 36.71
C PRO A 62 -1.41 9.60 37.26
N ASN A 63 -1.81 10.84 37.01
CA ASN A 63 -3.10 11.40 37.44
C ASN A 63 -4.19 11.31 36.35
N ASN A 64 -3.92 10.62 35.26
CA ASN A 64 -4.84 10.42 34.13
C ASN A 64 -5.38 11.72 33.50
N ARG A 65 -4.64 12.81 33.56
CA ARG A 65 -5.08 14.11 33.01
C ARG A 65 -5.28 14.09 31.50
N HIS A 66 -4.43 13.32 30.79
CA HIS A 66 -4.42 13.19 29.33
C HIS A 66 -4.80 11.78 28.86
N ILE A 67 -5.45 10.98 29.71
CA ILE A 67 -5.75 9.58 29.41
C ILE A 67 -6.56 9.40 28.11
N LYS A 68 -7.46 10.34 27.81
CA LYS A 68 -8.29 10.29 26.59
C LYS A 68 -7.45 10.46 25.33
N ASP A 69 -6.52 11.42 25.34
CA ASP A 69 -5.65 11.70 24.20
C ASP A 69 -4.65 10.56 23.98
N LEU A 70 -4.11 10.03 25.07
CA LEU A 70 -3.22 8.86 25.05
C LEU A 70 -3.96 7.61 24.54
N ALA A 71 -5.19 7.39 24.97
CA ALA A 71 -6.01 6.28 24.51
C ALA A 71 -6.32 6.43 23.01
N ARG A 72 -6.69 7.64 22.55
CA ARG A 72 -6.89 7.92 21.12
C ARG A 72 -5.64 7.59 20.30
N PHE A 73 -4.48 8.04 20.76
CA PHE A 73 -3.21 7.73 20.10
C PHE A 73 -2.94 6.21 20.02
N ALA A 74 -3.23 5.46 21.10
CA ALA A 74 -3.09 4.00 21.09
C ALA A 74 -4.05 3.34 20.09
N VAL A 75 -5.31 3.79 20.04
CA VAL A 75 -6.30 3.31 19.05
C VAL A 75 -5.84 3.59 17.63
N ASP A 76 -5.36 4.80 17.33
CA ASP A 76 -4.85 5.15 16.00
C ASP A 76 -3.67 4.24 15.61
N LYS A 77 -2.75 3.95 16.53
CA LYS A 77 -1.65 3.00 16.29
C LYS A 77 -2.14 1.58 16.03
N ILE A 78 -3.16 1.12 16.76
CA ILE A 78 -3.78 -0.19 16.53
C ILE A 78 -4.46 -0.25 15.17
N MET A 79 -5.23 0.78 14.80
CA MET A 79 -5.89 0.86 13.50
C MET A 79 -4.87 0.85 12.37
N MET A 80 -3.78 1.60 12.50
CA MET A 80 -2.70 1.64 11.53
C MET A 80 -2.02 0.28 11.35
N GLN A 81 -1.77 -0.45 12.43
CA GLN A 81 -1.22 -1.80 12.33
C GLN A 81 -2.24 -2.78 11.72
N GLY A 82 -3.52 -2.61 12.04
CA GLY A 82 -4.61 -3.42 11.49
C GLY A 82 -4.67 -3.40 9.95
N ILE A 83 -4.25 -2.31 9.31
CA ILE A 83 -4.15 -2.22 7.85
C ILE A 83 -3.21 -3.31 7.28
N PHE A 84 -2.18 -3.69 8.03
CA PHE A 84 -1.20 -4.71 7.65
C PHE A 84 -1.54 -6.12 8.14
N PHE A 85 -2.68 -6.32 8.78
CA PHE A 85 -3.13 -7.64 9.22
C PHE A 85 -4.09 -8.26 8.22
N LYS A 86 -3.96 -9.55 8.00
CA LYS A 86 -4.87 -10.32 7.13
C LYS A 86 -5.04 -11.73 7.67
N ASN A 87 -6.15 -12.35 7.32
CA ASN A 87 -6.42 -13.72 7.75
C ASN A 87 -5.36 -14.67 7.16
N PRO A 88 -4.83 -15.64 7.94
CA PRO A 88 -3.84 -16.64 7.51
C PRO A 88 -4.21 -17.40 6.23
N TYR A 89 -5.50 -17.60 5.96
CA TYR A 89 -5.95 -18.25 4.72
C TYR A 89 -5.51 -17.55 3.44
N PHE A 90 -5.13 -16.28 3.52
CA PHE A 90 -4.65 -15.48 2.39
C PHE A 90 -3.12 -15.36 2.34
N GLU A 91 -2.38 -16.13 3.15
CA GLU A 91 -0.91 -16.06 3.20
C GLU A 91 -0.22 -16.30 1.86
N MET A 92 -0.86 -17.08 0.98
CA MET A 92 -0.36 -17.33 -0.38
C MET A 92 -0.23 -16.06 -1.23
N GLU A 93 -0.96 -14.99 -0.90
CA GLU A 93 -0.90 -13.73 -1.63
C GLU A 93 0.40 -12.96 -1.38
N LYS A 94 1.05 -13.15 -0.22
CA LYS A 94 2.32 -12.50 0.16
C LYS A 94 2.32 -10.99 -0.11
N GLU A 95 1.25 -10.32 0.33
CA GLU A 95 1.03 -8.91 0.03
C GLU A 95 2.08 -8.00 0.67
N TYR A 96 2.47 -6.98 -0.08
CA TYR A 96 3.13 -5.78 0.43
C TYR A 96 2.17 -4.61 0.29
N ARG A 97 1.88 -3.90 1.38
CA ARG A 97 0.94 -2.78 1.38
C ARG A 97 1.64 -1.45 1.48
N ILE A 98 1.07 -0.49 0.76
CA ILE A 98 1.37 0.93 0.87
C ILE A 98 0.09 1.58 1.36
N ALA A 99 0.11 2.13 2.57
CA ALA A 99 -1.04 2.82 3.16
C ALA A 99 -0.73 4.32 3.24
N ILE A 100 -1.54 5.10 2.55
CA ILE A 100 -1.51 6.56 2.62
C ILE A 100 -2.65 6.97 3.54
N VAL A 101 -2.32 7.65 4.64
CA VAL A 101 -3.31 8.13 5.60
C VAL A 101 -3.48 9.63 5.40
N PRO A 102 -4.58 10.06 4.76
CA PRO A 102 -4.87 11.48 4.68
C PRO A 102 -5.12 11.99 6.12
N TYR A 103 -4.39 13.00 6.53
CA TYR A 103 -4.65 13.67 7.77
C TYR A 103 -5.95 14.49 7.58
N ILE A 104 -6.94 14.23 8.40
CA ILE A 104 -8.16 15.05 8.43
C ILE A 104 -7.93 16.07 9.54
N GLU A 105 -7.79 17.33 9.20
CA GLU A 105 -7.79 18.39 10.19
C GLU A 105 -9.13 18.43 10.93
N GLU A 106 -9.16 19.01 12.13
CA GLU A 106 -10.40 19.15 12.93
C GLU A 106 -11.49 19.90 12.18
N THR A 107 -11.12 20.68 11.16
CA THR A 107 -12.02 21.38 10.23
C THR A 107 -12.74 20.44 9.24
N GLY A 108 -12.36 19.16 9.18
CA GLY A 108 -12.87 18.20 8.19
C GLY A 108 -12.29 18.35 6.79
N GLU A 109 -11.35 19.28 6.60
CA GLU A 109 -10.65 19.44 5.33
C GLU A 109 -9.59 18.35 5.18
N VAL A 110 -9.70 17.59 4.10
CA VAL A 110 -8.63 16.68 3.65
C VAL A 110 -7.54 17.57 3.06
N TYR A 111 -6.27 17.28 3.40
CA TYR A 111 -5.15 18.02 2.79
C TYR A 111 -5.38 18.23 1.29
N ALA A 112 -5.31 19.49 0.86
CA ALA A 112 -5.63 19.98 -0.47
C ALA A 112 -4.80 19.33 -1.62
N GLU A 113 -3.79 18.52 -1.29
CA GLU A 113 -2.91 17.89 -2.27
C GLU A 113 -3.48 16.60 -2.89
N LEU A 114 -4.53 16.01 -2.31
CA LEU A 114 -5.19 14.82 -2.85
C LEU A 114 -6.63 15.15 -3.22
N GLU A 115 -6.86 15.32 -4.51
CA GLU A 115 -8.21 15.47 -5.04
C GLU A 115 -9.01 14.18 -4.81
N ARG A 116 -10.08 14.26 -4.01
CA ARG A 116 -10.99 13.14 -3.81
C ARG A 116 -11.85 12.94 -5.04
N LYS A 117 -11.70 11.78 -5.67
CA LYS A 117 -12.49 11.31 -6.79
C LYS A 117 -13.45 10.22 -6.36
N PHE A 118 -14.46 9.93 -7.18
CA PHE A 118 -15.42 8.87 -6.93
C PHE A 118 -15.53 7.98 -8.15
N MET A 119 -15.55 6.66 -7.93
CA MET A 119 -15.90 5.68 -8.95
C MET A 119 -17.18 4.96 -8.55
N GLU A 120 -18.04 4.70 -9.53
CA GLU A 120 -19.20 3.84 -9.32
C GLU A 120 -18.77 2.37 -9.44
N ARG A 121 -19.17 1.55 -8.47
CA ARG A 121 -18.99 0.10 -8.51
C ARG A 121 -20.19 -0.58 -7.85
N TYR A 122 -20.94 -1.35 -8.62
CA TYR A 122 -22.14 -2.04 -8.16
C TYR A 122 -23.18 -1.09 -7.52
N GLY A 123 -23.38 0.07 -8.09
CA GLY A 123 -24.34 1.07 -7.56
C GLY A 123 -23.85 1.86 -6.34
N ILE A 124 -22.59 1.67 -5.93
CA ILE A 124 -21.99 2.35 -4.78
C ILE A 124 -20.88 3.29 -5.27
N PHE A 125 -20.92 4.55 -4.80
CA PHE A 125 -19.83 5.49 -5.03
C PHE A 125 -18.68 5.24 -4.03
N ILE A 126 -17.54 4.80 -4.56
CA ILE A 126 -16.35 4.54 -3.77
C ILE A 126 -15.39 5.71 -3.93
N PRO A 127 -15.03 6.42 -2.85
CA PRO A 127 -14.03 7.48 -2.93
C PRO A 127 -12.65 6.88 -3.18
N TYR A 128 -11.85 7.55 -4.00
CA TYR A 128 -10.46 7.21 -4.24
C TYR A 128 -9.61 8.44 -4.48
N PHE A 129 -8.30 8.26 -4.46
CA PHE A 129 -7.30 9.27 -4.80
C PHE A 129 -6.35 8.70 -5.84
N ASP A 130 -5.95 9.52 -6.80
CA ASP A 130 -4.87 9.16 -7.71
C ASP A 130 -3.53 9.41 -7.01
N VAL A 131 -2.69 8.40 -7.03
CA VAL A 131 -1.32 8.49 -6.53
C VAL A 131 -0.37 8.29 -7.71
N ALA A 132 0.39 9.32 -8.04
CA ALA A 132 1.42 9.21 -9.07
C ALA A 132 2.51 8.23 -8.61
N ILE A 133 2.76 7.20 -9.40
CA ILE A 133 3.86 6.26 -9.19
C ILE A 133 5.04 6.77 -10.04
N PRO A 134 6.14 7.22 -9.42
CA PRO A 134 7.32 7.63 -10.16
C PRO A 134 7.91 6.47 -10.96
N ASP A 135 8.41 6.76 -12.13
CA ASP A 135 8.95 5.76 -13.06
C ASP A 135 10.08 4.94 -12.43
N GLU A 136 10.88 5.54 -11.56
CA GLU A 136 11.99 4.90 -10.86
C GLU A 136 11.55 3.74 -9.94
N LEU A 137 10.27 3.71 -9.54
CA LEU A 137 9.72 2.60 -8.77
C LEU A 137 9.50 1.35 -9.60
N ILE A 138 9.26 1.51 -10.90
CA ILE A 138 8.96 0.39 -11.79
C ILE A 138 10.27 -0.20 -12.29
N ASN A 139 10.51 -1.50 -12.08
CA ASN A 139 11.71 -2.17 -12.56
C ASN A 139 11.44 -3.40 -13.42
N GLY A 140 10.24 -3.55 -13.91
CA GLY A 140 9.91 -4.59 -14.87
C GLY A 140 8.41 -4.83 -15.02
N ILE A 141 8.05 -5.50 -16.10
CA ILE A 141 6.69 -5.90 -16.41
C ILE A 141 6.67 -7.37 -16.79
N THR A 142 5.76 -8.13 -16.20
CA THR A 142 5.52 -9.53 -16.57
C THR A 142 4.22 -9.64 -17.33
N VAL A 143 4.28 -10.19 -18.52
CA VAL A 143 3.11 -10.41 -19.40
C VAL A 143 2.42 -11.70 -18.99
N SER A 144 1.09 -11.68 -18.91
CA SER A 144 0.28 -12.87 -18.61
C SER A 144 0.58 -14.02 -19.57
N PRO A 145 0.58 -15.28 -19.10
CA PRO A 145 0.86 -16.43 -19.93
C PRO A 145 -0.23 -16.73 -20.98
N THR A 146 -1.41 -16.09 -20.85
CA THR A 146 -2.51 -16.22 -21.82
C THR A 146 -2.43 -15.25 -22.98
N MET A 147 -1.48 -14.31 -22.94
CA MET A 147 -1.28 -13.31 -23.99
C MET A 147 -0.18 -13.75 -24.96
N ASN A 148 -0.28 -13.30 -26.22
CA ASN A 148 0.84 -13.42 -27.15
C ASN A 148 1.95 -12.47 -26.69
N PHE A 149 3.06 -13.06 -26.23
CA PHE A 149 4.15 -12.31 -25.61
C PHE A 149 4.79 -11.30 -26.57
N GLU A 150 5.06 -11.69 -27.82
CA GLU A 150 5.72 -10.81 -28.79
C GLU A 150 4.86 -9.59 -29.11
N THR A 151 3.56 -9.80 -29.31
CA THR A 151 2.60 -8.72 -29.58
C THR A 151 2.47 -7.79 -28.38
N ALA A 152 2.35 -8.37 -27.18
CA ALA A 152 2.25 -7.62 -25.94
C ALA A 152 3.52 -6.82 -25.64
N GLN A 153 4.71 -7.41 -25.87
CA GLN A 153 5.99 -6.75 -25.67
C GLN A 153 6.15 -5.55 -26.62
N LYS A 154 5.84 -5.71 -27.90
CA LYS A 154 5.87 -4.60 -28.87
C LYS A 154 4.90 -3.48 -28.51
N SER A 155 3.69 -3.83 -28.09
CA SER A 155 2.69 -2.85 -27.64
C SER A 155 3.18 -2.07 -26.42
N LEU A 156 3.73 -2.76 -25.43
CA LEU A 156 4.29 -2.13 -24.24
C LEU A 156 5.48 -1.22 -24.57
N GLN A 157 6.35 -1.62 -25.49
CA GLN A 157 7.47 -0.78 -25.92
C GLN A 157 7.01 0.56 -26.47
N ASN A 158 5.93 0.59 -27.24
CA ASN A 158 5.37 1.83 -27.75
C ASN A 158 4.85 2.75 -26.63
N VAL A 159 4.28 2.18 -25.58
CA VAL A 159 3.82 2.94 -24.41
C VAL A 159 5.02 3.38 -23.57
N LEU A 160 5.99 2.49 -23.33
CA LEU A 160 7.15 2.74 -22.48
C LEU A 160 8.23 3.59 -23.14
N SER A 161 8.20 3.77 -24.48
CA SER A 161 9.06 4.75 -25.17
C SER A 161 8.80 6.19 -24.68
N LEU A 162 7.68 6.41 -23.99
CA LEU A 162 7.33 7.65 -23.30
C LEU A 162 7.90 7.70 -21.86
N SER A 163 8.38 6.57 -21.34
CA SER A 163 8.98 6.40 -20.02
C SER A 163 10.46 6.03 -20.17
N THR A 164 11.33 6.64 -19.40
CA THR A 164 12.74 6.78 -19.77
C THR A 164 13.66 5.65 -19.36
N HIS A 165 13.27 4.67 -18.54
CA HIS A 165 14.23 3.71 -17.97
C HIS A 165 13.92 2.23 -18.13
N LEU A 166 12.69 1.84 -18.49
CA LEU A 166 12.39 0.44 -18.77
C LEU A 166 12.87 0.04 -20.16
N ARG A 167 13.64 -1.04 -20.23
CA ARG A 167 14.16 -1.60 -21.47
C ARG A 167 13.33 -2.80 -21.91
N GLN A 168 13.55 -3.25 -23.14
CA GLN A 168 12.89 -4.43 -23.66
C GLN A 168 13.12 -5.67 -22.81
N GLU A 169 14.31 -5.81 -22.23
CA GLU A 169 14.72 -6.91 -21.34
C GLU A 169 13.99 -6.94 -20.00
N ASP A 170 13.40 -5.81 -19.58
CA ASP A 170 12.60 -5.69 -18.36
C ASP A 170 11.16 -6.19 -18.55
N ILE A 171 10.79 -6.49 -19.80
CA ILE A 171 9.49 -7.07 -20.16
C ILE A 171 9.66 -8.56 -20.37
N ILE A 172 9.13 -9.36 -19.47
CA ILE A 172 9.28 -10.83 -19.48
C ILE A 172 7.94 -11.55 -19.58
N ALA A 173 7.96 -12.76 -20.14
CA ALA A 173 6.80 -13.65 -20.11
C ALA A 173 6.60 -14.27 -18.73
N SER A 174 5.36 -14.45 -18.31
CA SER A 174 5.05 -15.21 -17.10
C SER A 174 5.43 -16.68 -17.27
N LYS A 175 6.06 -17.25 -16.23
CA LYS A 175 6.38 -18.69 -16.15
C LYS A 175 5.28 -19.50 -15.44
N ILE A 176 4.18 -18.87 -15.07
CA ILE A 176 3.05 -19.55 -14.40
C ILE A 176 2.38 -20.45 -15.44
N PRO A 177 2.23 -21.78 -15.16
CA PRO A 177 1.57 -22.67 -16.09
C PRO A 177 0.07 -22.34 -16.20
N VAL A 178 -0.42 -22.21 -17.42
CA VAL A 178 -1.86 -22.07 -17.68
C VAL A 178 -2.51 -23.46 -17.55
N ARG A 179 -3.44 -23.59 -16.63
CA ARG A 179 -4.32 -24.76 -16.58
C ARG A 179 -5.57 -24.46 -17.42
N TYR A 180 -5.73 -25.17 -18.50
CA TYR A 180 -6.92 -25.15 -19.35
C TYR A 180 -8.04 -25.97 -18.71
#